data_1872349b5cb79297e3a27f78289f66da
#
_entry.id   1872349b5cb79297e3a27f78289f66da
#
_cell.length_a   1.000
_cell.length_b   1.000
_cell.length_c   1.000
_cell.angle_alpha   90.00
_cell.angle_beta   90.00
_cell.angle_gamma   90.00
#
_symmetry.space_group_name_H-M   'P 1'
#
loop_
_entity.id
_entity.type
_entity.pdbx_description
1 polymer ?
#
loop_
_entity_poly.entity_id
_entity_poly.type
_entity_poly.pdbx_seq_one_letter_code
_entity_poly.pdbx_strand_id
1 'polypeptide(L)'
;MNIQKKTAYDLVKQTKKENYLFLNENYAKHGQTVLFGDSITEIFNSYELFYDFSKKSGQVVYNRGISGDTSDRLLERLKCNALNITPKNLVILIGTNDIGKDIPSEYTLKNIQDILSVTHGICPNTNIILQAIYPVNSRMSLTARQMVGKRSNKKILEINEELRNIAVENKVHWLDLTKCLSDKKGRLAKEYCYDGLHLNAQGFKVVAERIIPLLK
;
A
#
# COMPACT_ATOMS: atom_id res chain seq x y z
N MET A 1 25.28 4.03 24.92
CA MET A 1 23.90 3.90 24.37
C MET A 1 23.65 5.11 23.45
N ASN A 2 23.80 4.95 22.12
CA ASN A 2 23.56 6.05 21.17
C ASN A 2 22.04 6.26 21.07
N ILE A 3 21.52 7.27 21.72
CA ILE A 3 20.15 7.74 21.51
C ILE A 3 20.14 8.41 20.12
N GLN A 4 19.77 7.66 19.07
CA GLN A 4 19.49 8.28 17.78
C GLN A 4 18.38 9.32 17.99
N LYS A 5 18.70 10.61 17.75
CA LYS A 5 17.70 11.68 17.79
C LYS A 5 16.62 11.35 16.74
N LYS A 6 15.40 11.02 17.20
CA LYS A 6 14.25 10.86 16.32
C LYS A 6 14.04 12.15 15.53
N THR A 7 13.88 12.04 14.22
CA THR A 7 13.54 13.19 13.37
C THR A 7 12.08 13.59 13.59
N ALA A 8 11.70 14.81 13.23
CA ALA A 8 10.30 15.24 13.23
C ALA A 8 9.41 14.29 12.38
N TYR A 9 9.97 13.77 11.31
CA TYR A 9 9.30 12.81 10.44
C TYR A 9 9.05 11.46 11.13
N ASP A 10 10.01 10.94 11.91
CA ASP A 10 9.83 9.71 12.70
C ASP A 10 8.76 9.91 13.79
N LEU A 11 8.70 11.10 14.38
CA LEU A 11 7.68 11.42 15.38
C LEU A 11 6.28 11.43 14.76
N VAL A 12 6.10 12.04 13.58
CA VAL A 12 4.82 12.04 12.85
C VAL A 12 4.35 10.62 12.54
N LYS A 13 5.26 9.74 12.08
CA LYS A 13 4.94 8.33 11.81
C LYS A 13 4.50 7.59 13.06
N GLN A 14 5.26 7.77 14.14
CA GLN A 14 4.92 7.14 15.43
C GLN A 14 3.55 7.59 15.93
N THR A 15 3.26 8.89 15.87
CA THR A 15 1.94 9.45 16.22
C THR A 15 0.82 8.85 15.37
N LYS A 16 1.03 8.69 14.04
CA LYS A 16 0.03 8.04 13.17
C LYS A 16 -0.22 6.59 13.53
N LYS A 17 0.86 5.83 13.82
CA LYS A 17 0.75 4.44 14.26
C LYS A 17 -0.08 4.33 15.55
N GLU A 18 0.16 5.21 16.52
CA GLU A 18 -0.57 5.28 17.78
C GLU A 18 -2.03 5.70 17.58
N ASN A 19 -2.28 6.70 16.73
CA ASN A 19 -3.64 7.12 16.37
C ASN A 19 -4.43 6.00 15.70
N TYR A 20 -3.83 5.23 14.78
CA TYR A 20 -4.51 4.11 14.15
C TYR A 20 -4.81 2.98 15.13
N LEU A 21 -3.92 2.72 16.09
CA LEU A 21 -4.19 1.78 17.18
C LEU A 21 -5.38 2.25 18.00
N PHE A 22 -5.36 3.49 18.47
CA PHE A 22 -6.46 4.10 19.26
C PHE A 22 -7.79 4.04 18.50
N LEU A 23 -7.81 4.42 17.20
CA LEU A 23 -9.00 4.37 16.37
C LEU A 23 -9.52 2.93 16.19
N ASN A 24 -8.62 1.98 16.03
CA ASN A 24 -9.00 0.57 15.90
C ASN A 24 -9.63 0.03 17.18
N GLU A 25 -9.08 0.38 18.33
CA GLU A 25 -9.56 -0.12 19.63
C GLU A 25 -10.87 0.52 20.08
N ASN A 26 -11.15 1.77 19.68
CA ASN A 26 -12.25 2.53 20.24
C ASN A 26 -13.40 2.79 19.24
N TYR A 27 -13.15 2.78 17.93
CA TYR A 27 -14.13 3.24 16.95
C TYR A 27 -14.28 2.31 15.73
N ALA A 28 -13.26 1.54 15.38
CA ALA A 28 -13.33 0.70 14.19
C ALA A 28 -14.19 -0.56 14.45
N LYS A 29 -15.02 -0.89 13.46
CA LYS A 29 -15.77 -2.14 13.46
C LYS A 29 -14.90 -3.28 12.96
N HIS A 30 -15.01 -4.45 13.58
CA HIS A 30 -14.38 -5.67 13.08
C HIS A 30 -14.99 -6.12 11.76
N GLY A 31 -14.24 -6.90 10.99
CA GLY A 31 -14.74 -7.49 9.75
C GLY A 31 -14.92 -6.50 8.59
N GLN A 32 -14.21 -5.40 8.61
CA GLN A 32 -14.28 -4.36 7.58
C GLN A 32 -13.13 -4.48 6.56
N THR A 33 -13.10 -3.59 5.58
CA THR A 33 -12.00 -3.49 4.62
C THR A 33 -10.92 -2.57 5.15
N VAL A 34 -9.65 -3.00 5.08
CA VAL A 34 -8.47 -2.20 5.45
C VAL A 34 -7.58 -2.01 4.24
N LEU A 35 -7.29 -0.76 3.87
CA LEU A 35 -6.23 -0.39 2.96
C LEU A 35 -4.94 -0.19 3.78
N PHE A 36 -3.88 -0.93 3.46
CA PHE A 36 -2.67 -1.01 4.27
C PHE A 36 -1.42 -0.81 3.41
N GLY A 37 -0.64 0.23 3.69
CA GLY A 37 0.49 0.60 2.85
C GLY A 37 1.19 1.89 3.26
N ASP A 38 1.88 2.49 2.30
CA ASP A 38 2.68 3.71 2.48
C ASP A 38 1.92 5.02 2.12
N SER A 39 2.65 6.03 1.60
CA SER A 39 2.08 7.33 1.20
C SER A 39 1.01 7.21 0.12
N ILE A 40 1.16 6.29 -0.82
CA ILE A 40 0.18 6.10 -1.89
C ILE A 40 -1.16 5.64 -1.30
N THR A 41 -1.10 4.76 -0.31
CA THR A 41 -2.29 4.36 0.44
C THR A 41 -2.80 5.50 1.32
N GLU A 42 -1.92 6.21 2.04
CA GLU A 42 -2.31 7.28 2.96
C GLU A 42 -3.13 8.38 2.28
N ILE A 43 -2.70 8.84 1.10
CA ILE A 43 -3.37 9.91 0.35
C ILE A 43 -4.56 9.42 -0.49
N PHE A 44 -4.88 8.13 -0.47
CA PHE A 44 -6.01 7.58 -1.19
C PHE A 44 -7.33 8.13 -0.61
N ASN A 45 -8.11 8.84 -1.42
CA ASN A 45 -9.43 9.39 -1.07
C ASN A 45 -10.46 8.26 -0.91
N SER A 46 -10.21 7.35 0.03
CA SER A 46 -10.99 6.12 0.18
C SER A 46 -12.44 6.38 0.57
N TYR A 47 -12.70 7.42 1.35
CA TYR A 47 -14.07 7.74 1.78
C TYR A 47 -14.99 8.03 0.58
N GLU A 48 -14.55 8.89 -0.35
CA GLU A 48 -15.36 9.25 -1.51
C GLU A 48 -15.39 8.14 -2.56
N LEU A 49 -14.24 7.55 -2.85
CA LEU A 49 -14.09 6.58 -3.93
C LEU A 49 -14.73 5.20 -3.62
N PHE A 50 -14.91 4.86 -2.34
CA PHE A 50 -15.61 3.66 -1.92
C PHE A 50 -17.02 3.95 -1.35
N TYR A 51 -17.54 5.18 -1.49
CA TYR A 51 -18.82 5.56 -0.91
C TYR A 51 -19.98 4.65 -1.34
N ASP A 52 -20.14 4.44 -2.65
CA ASP A 52 -21.20 3.59 -3.19
C ASP A 52 -21.05 2.11 -2.77
N PHE A 53 -19.81 1.61 -2.75
CA PHE A 53 -19.52 0.28 -2.22
C PHE A 53 -19.92 0.18 -0.75
N SER A 54 -19.48 1.12 0.08
CA SER A 54 -19.78 1.15 1.50
C SER A 54 -21.29 1.23 1.77
N LYS A 55 -22.01 2.07 1.01
CA LYS A 55 -23.46 2.21 1.11
C LYS A 55 -24.21 0.92 0.74
N LYS A 56 -23.76 0.22 -0.30
CA LYS A 56 -24.42 -1.01 -0.80
C LYS A 56 -24.10 -2.24 0.06
N SER A 57 -22.85 -2.35 0.50
CA SER A 57 -22.37 -3.54 1.25
C SER A 57 -22.50 -3.42 2.76
N GLY A 58 -22.70 -2.22 3.29
CA GLY A 58 -22.64 -1.95 4.72
C GLY A 58 -21.19 -1.97 5.29
N GLN A 59 -20.18 -2.17 4.45
CA GLN A 59 -18.78 -2.19 4.87
C GLN A 59 -18.18 -0.79 4.93
N VAL A 60 -17.28 -0.58 5.89
CA VAL A 60 -16.42 0.60 5.97
C VAL A 60 -15.05 0.28 5.40
N VAL A 61 -14.45 1.21 4.67
CA VAL A 61 -13.08 1.10 4.16
C VAL A 61 -12.17 1.97 5.03
N TYR A 62 -11.37 1.34 5.87
CA TYR A 62 -10.40 2.03 6.74
C TYR A 62 -9.08 2.20 6.02
N ASN A 63 -8.63 3.44 5.88
CA ASN A 63 -7.29 3.74 5.39
C ASN A 63 -6.29 3.71 6.55
N ARG A 64 -5.26 2.87 6.43
CA ARG A 64 -4.18 2.69 7.39
C ARG A 64 -2.80 2.87 6.72
N GLY A 65 -2.73 3.76 5.72
CA GLY A 65 -1.49 4.16 5.09
C GLY A 65 -0.64 5.07 5.98
N ILE A 66 0.69 4.92 5.94
CA ILE A 66 1.64 5.85 6.58
C ILE A 66 2.76 6.19 5.60
N SER A 67 2.89 7.49 5.28
CA SER A 67 3.87 8.00 4.32
C SER A 67 5.30 7.56 4.63
N GLY A 68 6.01 7.12 3.58
CA GLY A 68 7.41 6.71 3.66
C GLY A 68 7.64 5.37 4.37
N ASP A 69 6.60 4.59 4.66
CA ASP A 69 6.79 3.23 5.17
C ASP A 69 7.46 2.35 4.12
N THR A 70 8.35 1.53 4.62
CA THR A 70 9.00 0.42 3.94
C THR A 70 8.35 -0.89 4.37
N SER A 71 8.66 -1.98 3.71
CA SER A 71 8.06 -3.29 3.98
C SER A 71 8.27 -3.77 5.42
N ASP A 72 9.44 -3.49 6.02
CA ASP A 72 9.74 -3.80 7.42
C ASP A 72 8.86 -3.00 8.39
N ARG A 73 8.65 -1.70 8.13
CA ARG A 73 7.77 -0.85 8.96
C ARG A 73 6.31 -1.24 8.83
N LEU A 74 5.89 -1.65 7.64
CA LEU A 74 4.55 -2.17 7.43
C LEU A 74 4.33 -3.45 8.24
N LEU A 75 5.29 -4.39 8.20
CA LEU A 75 5.26 -5.63 8.98
C LEU A 75 5.22 -5.34 10.49
N GLU A 76 6.06 -4.41 10.98
CA GLU A 76 6.11 -4.01 12.40
C GLU A 76 4.73 -3.60 12.95
N ARG A 77 3.93 -2.87 12.16
CA ARG A 77 2.62 -2.36 12.60
C ARG A 77 1.41 -3.18 12.14
N LEU A 78 1.64 -4.31 11.46
CA LEU A 78 0.58 -5.14 10.91
C LEU A 78 -0.47 -5.55 11.95
N LYS A 79 -0.02 -6.09 13.09
CA LYS A 79 -0.93 -6.58 14.14
C LYS A 79 -1.77 -5.46 14.74
N CYS A 80 -1.15 -4.34 15.10
CA CYS A 80 -1.83 -3.26 15.83
C CYS A 80 -2.62 -2.28 14.92
N ASN A 81 -2.26 -2.15 13.64
CA ASN A 81 -2.93 -1.20 12.76
C ASN A 81 -3.84 -1.84 11.70
N ALA A 82 -3.79 -3.16 11.53
CA ALA A 82 -4.63 -3.84 10.56
C ALA A 82 -5.35 -5.07 11.13
N LEU A 83 -4.62 -6.01 11.76
CA LEU A 83 -5.20 -7.30 12.13
C LEU A 83 -6.00 -7.27 13.44
N ASN A 84 -5.78 -6.30 14.33
CA ASN A 84 -6.52 -6.17 15.59
C ASN A 84 -8.03 -5.90 15.40
N ILE A 85 -8.47 -5.50 14.20
CA ILE A 85 -9.90 -5.38 13.85
C ILE A 85 -10.40 -6.54 12.98
N THR A 86 -9.63 -7.64 12.88
CA THR A 86 -9.98 -8.85 12.12
C THR A 86 -10.59 -8.53 10.75
N PRO A 87 -9.83 -7.90 9.82
CA PRO A 87 -10.40 -7.37 8.60
C PRO A 87 -11.00 -8.48 7.72
N LYS A 88 -12.15 -8.20 7.09
CA LYS A 88 -12.71 -9.07 6.05
C LYS A 88 -11.89 -9.01 4.78
N ASN A 89 -11.43 -7.81 4.42
CA ASN A 89 -10.51 -7.59 3.30
C ASN A 89 -9.29 -6.80 3.76
N LEU A 90 -8.11 -7.24 3.36
CA LEU A 90 -6.84 -6.54 3.56
C LEU A 90 -6.20 -6.26 2.21
N VAL A 91 -6.16 -4.99 1.81
CA VAL A 91 -5.59 -4.53 0.54
C VAL A 91 -4.22 -3.95 0.82
N ILE A 92 -3.17 -4.57 0.28
CA ILE A 92 -1.78 -4.23 0.57
C ILE A 92 -1.12 -3.61 -0.66
N LEU A 93 -0.47 -2.45 -0.47
CA LEU A 93 0.42 -1.81 -1.45
C LEU A 93 1.66 -1.31 -0.74
N ILE A 94 2.83 -1.90 -1.03
CA ILE A 94 4.11 -1.57 -0.39
C ILE A 94 5.29 -1.92 -1.29
N GLY A 95 6.45 -1.32 -1.05
CA GLY A 95 7.72 -1.65 -1.69
C GLY A 95 8.33 -0.49 -2.50
N THR A 96 7.55 0.52 -2.86
CA THR A 96 8.10 1.67 -3.60
C THR A 96 9.16 2.43 -2.80
N ASN A 97 9.02 2.53 -1.47
CA ASN A 97 10.00 3.18 -0.61
C ASN A 97 11.22 2.31 -0.35
N ASP A 98 11.08 1.00 -0.38
CA ASP A 98 12.20 0.05 -0.32
C ASP A 98 13.13 0.28 -1.53
N ILE A 99 12.55 0.34 -2.74
CA ILE A 99 13.29 0.65 -3.96
C ILE A 99 13.94 2.04 -3.88
N GLY A 100 13.20 3.04 -3.40
CA GLY A 100 13.70 4.42 -3.27
C GLY A 100 14.87 4.57 -2.31
N LYS A 101 14.98 3.68 -1.31
CA LYS A 101 16.05 3.64 -0.30
C LYS A 101 17.13 2.61 -0.60
N ASP A 102 17.11 1.98 -1.79
CA ASP A 102 18.03 0.89 -2.18
C ASP A 102 18.06 -0.29 -1.19
N ILE A 103 16.94 -0.59 -0.55
CA ILE A 103 16.82 -1.81 0.25
C ILE A 103 16.87 -3.00 -0.72
N PRO A 104 17.71 -4.02 -0.44
CA PRO A 104 17.78 -5.21 -1.28
C PRO A 104 16.42 -5.88 -1.45
N SER A 105 16.08 -6.28 -2.68
CA SER A 105 14.75 -6.81 -3.02
C SER A 105 14.38 -8.06 -2.21
N GLU A 106 15.35 -8.90 -1.86
CA GLU A 106 15.14 -10.10 -1.02
C GLU A 106 14.56 -9.77 0.36
N TYR A 107 14.95 -8.64 0.97
CA TYR A 107 14.35 -8.19 2.24
C TYR A 107 12.92 -7.73 2.06
N THR A 108 12.64 -6.97 0.98
CA THR A 108 11.29 -6.53 0.66
C THR A 108 10.36 -7.72 0.44
N LEU A 109 10.80 -8.69 -0.37
CA LEU A 109 10.02 -9.90 -0.68
C LEU A 109 9.79 -10.75 0.58
N LYS A 110 10.84 -10.93 1.40
CA LYS A 110 10.72 -11.64 2.68
C LYS A 110 9.71 -10.97 3.61
N ASN A 111 9.79 -9.66 3.79
CA ASN A 111 8.86 -8.94 4.65
C ASN A 111 7.41 -9.08 4.17
N ILE A 112 7.18 -9.09 2.85
CA ILE A 112 5.84 -9.30 2.29
C ILE A 112 5.36 -10.74 2.53
N GLN A 113 6.21 -11.74 2.36
CA GLN A 113 5.88 -13.13 2.74
C GLN A 113 5.52 -13.24 4.23
N ASP A 114 6.30 -12.59 5.11
CA ASP A 114 6.02 -12.57 6.55
C ASP A 114 4.69 -11.87 6.86
N ILE A 115 4.35 -10.77 6.17
CA ILE A 115 3.04 -10.09 6.28
C ILE A 115 1.90 -11.06 5.92
N LEU A 116 2.01 -11.79 4.82
CA LEU A 116 0.99 -12.75 4.39
C LEU A 116 0.87 -13.91 5.38
N SER A 117 2.00 -14.48 5.81
CA SER A 117 2.05 -15.58 6.78
C SER A 117 1.44 -15.18 8.13
N VAL A 118 1.80 -14.01 8.67
CA VAL A 118 1.24 -13.49 9.92
C VAL A 118 -0.26 -13.21 9.78
N THR A 119 -0.69 -12.69 8.63
CA THR A 119 -2.12 -12.44 8.37
C THR A 119 -2.90 -13.75 8.34
N HIS A 120 -2.44 -14.76 7.64
CA HIS A 120 -3.08 -16.10 7.61
C HIS A 120 -3.13 -16.75 8.99
N GLY A 121 -2.06 -16.59 9.79
CA GLY A 121 -2.00 -17.16 11.14
C GLY A 121 -2.97 -16.49 12.14
N ILE A 122 -3.18 -15.19 12.04
CA ILE A 122 -4.03 -14.42 12.96
C ILE A 122 -5.47 -14.29 12.45
N CYS A 123 -5.65 -14.06 11.16
CA CYS A 123 -6.93 -13.80 10.51
C CYS A 123 -7.10 -14.70 9.28
N PRO A 124 -7.27 -16.04 9.45
CA PRO A 124 -7.24 -17.02 8.35
C PRO A 124 -8.37 -16.82 7.31
N ASN A 125 -9.44 -16.14 7.67
CA ASN A 125 -10.58 -15.88 6.78
C ASN A 125 -10.48 -14.52 6.06
N THR A 126 -9.41 -13.76 6.27
CA THR A 126 -9.20 -12.47 5.60
C THR A 126 -8.94 -12.68 4.12
N ASN A 127 -9.72 -12.00 3.29
CA ASN A 127 -9.47 -11.89 1.86
C ASN A 127 -8.31 -10.90 1.63
N ILE A 128 -7.15 -11.40 1.19
CA ILE A 128 -5.97 -10.58 0.98
C ILE A 128 -5.86 -10.22 -0.49
N ILE A 129 -5.64 -8.93 -0.78
CA ILE A 129 -5.38 -8.40 -2.11
C ILE A 129 -4.01 -7.73 -2.07
N LEU A 130 -3.01 -8.37 -2.68
CA LEU A 130 -1.67 -7.84 -2.85
C LEU A 130 -1.58 -7.10 -4.18
N GLN A 131 -1.25 -5.82 -4.14
CA GLN A 131 -1.10 -4.99 -5.33
C GLN A 131 0.34 -4.98 -5.83
N ALA A 132 0.49 -4.94 -7.17
CA ALA A 132 1.76 -4.62 -7.80
C ALA A 132 2.22 -3.21 -7.40
N ILE A 133 3.52 -3.01 -7.22
CA ILE A 133 4.12 -1.68 -7.07
C ILE A 133 3.87 -0.89 -8.35
N TYR A 134 3.33 0.31 -8.22
CA TYR A 134 2.94 1.14 -9.37
C TYR A 134 4.16 1.69 -10.12
N PRO A 135 4.02 1.95 -11.43
CA PRO A 135 5.07 2.57 -12.21
C PRO A 135 5.36 3.99 -11.73
N VAL A 136 6.51 4.53 -12.12
CA VAL A 136 6.93 5.91 -11.81
C VAL A 136 7.25 6.68 -13.10
N ASN A 137 7.26 8.03 -13.02
CA ASN A 137 7.57 8.88 -14.16
C ASN A 137 8.53 10.03 -13.79
N SER A 138 9.82 9.75 -13.72
CA SER A 138 10.87 10.75 -13.45
C SER A 138 11.05 11.80 -14.57
N ARG A 139 10.43 11.58 -15.75
CA ARG A 139 10.57 12.48 -16.91
C ARG A 139 9.43 13.52 -17.00
N MET A 140 8.51 13.53 -16.07
CA MET A 140 7.37 14.43 -16.08
C MET A 140 7.79 15.89 -15.82
N SER A 141 8.70 16.10 -14.86
CA SER A 141 9.24 17.40 -14.47
C SER A 141 10.54 17.24 -13.66
N LEU A 142 11.23 18.34 -13.35
CA LEU A 142 12.37 18.31 -12.41
C LEU A 142 11.97 17.87 -11.01
N THR A 143 10.84 18.34 -10.53
CA THR A 143 10.26 17.92 -9.24
C THR A 143 9.95 16.42 -9.24
N ALA A 144 9.35 15.91 -10.31
CA ALA A 144 9.09 14.48 -10.46
C ALA A 144 10.40 13.65 -10.46
N ARG A 145 11.46 14.16 -11.08
CA ARG A 145 12.78 13.49 -11.03
C ARG A 145 13.30 13.39 -9.60
N GLN A 146 13.17 14.43 -8.80
CA GLN A 146 13.56 14.43 -7.39
C GLN A 146 12.69 13.48 -6.55
N MET A 147 11.36 13.53 -6.75
CA MET A 147 10.40 12.68 -6.02
C MET A 147 10.59 11.20 -6.33
N VAL A 148 10.75 10.85 -7.60
CA VAL A 148 10.99 9.47 -8.03
C VAL A 148 12.35 8.97 -7.51
N GLY A 149 13.38 9.82 -7.50
CA GLY A 149 14.70 9.50 -6.96
C GLY A 149 15.32 8.27 -7.65
N LYS A 150 15.71 7.28 -6.87
CA LYS A 150 16.37 6.04 -7.33
C LYS A 150 15.42 4.98 -7.88
N ARG A 151 14.10 5.20 -7.84
CA ARG A 151 13.12 4.25 -8.36
C ARG A 151 13.24 4.13 -9.88
N SER A 152 13.17 2.91 -10.40
CA SER A 152 13.12 2.66 -11.83
C SER A 152 12.03 1.66 -12.17
N ASN A 153 11.36 1.87 -13.31
CA ASN A 153 10.32 0.94 -13.75
C ASN A 153 10.87 -0.46 -14.06
N LYS A 154 12.15 -0.59 -14.45
CA LYS A 154 12.81 -1.89 -14.62
C LYS A 154 12.82 -2.65 -13.29
N LYS A 155 13.33 -2.04 -12.21
CA LYS A 155 13.41 -2.66 -10.88
C LYS A 155 12.02 -2.94 -10.30
N ILE A 156 11.04 -2.06 -10.57
CA ILE A 156 9.63 -2.27 -10.19
C ILE A 156 9.07 -3.52 -10.85
N LEU A 157 9.28 -3.71 -12.16
CA LEU A 157 8.79 -4.88 -12.87
C LEU A 157 9.45 -6.18 -12.39
N GLU A 158 10.76 -6.16 -12.14
CA GLU A 158 11.49 -7.31 -11.58
C GLU A 158 10.92 -7.74 -10.22
N ILE A 159 10.68 -6.79 -9.30
CA ILE A 159 10.10 -7.08 -7.99
C ILE A 159 8.63 -7.52 -8.13
N ASN A 160 7.85 -6.91 -9.03
CA ASN A 160 6.46 -7.29 -9.24
C ASN A 160 6.29 -8.72 -9.76
N GLU A 161 7.22 -9.23 -10.56
CA GLU A 161 7.24 -10.62 -11.00
C GLU A 161 7.37 -11.58 -9.80
N GLU A 162 8.30 -11.29 -8.89
CA GLU A 162 8.46 -12.08 -7.65
C GLU A 162 7.26 -11.93 -6.70
N LEU A 163 6.70 -10.73 -6.57
CA LEU A 163 5.48 -10.51 -5.76
C LEU A 163 4.28 -11.29 -6.30
N ARG A 164 4.17 -11.41 -7.63
CA ARG A 164 3.16 -12.23 -8.26
C ARG A 164 3.32 -13.72 -7.89
N ASN A 165 4.55 -14.24 -7.92
CA ASN A 165 4.84 -15.61 -7.52
C ASN A 165 4.45 -15.85 -6.05
N ILE A 166 4.86 -14.93 -5.16
CA ILE A 166 4.50 -14.95 -3.73
C ILE A 166 2.97 -14.95 -3.55
N ALA A 167 2.24 -14.12 -4.32
CA ALA A 167 0.78 -14.07 -4.23
C ALA A 167 0.12 -15.42 -4.62
N VAL A 168 0.63 -16.04 -5.69
CA VAL A 168 0.14 -17.37 -6.15
C VAL A 168 0.42 -18.45 -5.11
N GLU A 169 1.65 -18.52 -4.58
CA GLU A 169 2.06 -19.49 -3.56
C GLU A 169 1.22 -19.37 -2.27
N ASN A 170 0.92 -18.14 -1.86
CA ASN A 170 0.12 -17.86 -0.67
C ASN A 170 -1.40 -17.84 -0.93
N LYS A 171 -1.85 -18.11 -2.18
CA LYS A 171 -3.27 -18.15 -2.57
C LYS A 171 -4.01 -16.84 -2.25
N VAL A 172 -3.37 -15.70 -2.45
CA VAL A 172 -3.96 -14.36 -2.29
C VAL A 172 -4.24 -13.73 -3.65
N HIS A 173 -5.17 -12.77 -3.69
CA HIS A 173 -5.45 -12.05 -4.93
C HIS A 173 -4.27 -11.18 -5.33
N TRP A 174 -3.75 -11.38 -6.54
CA TRP A 174 -2.77 -10.49 -7.17
C TRP A 174 -3.50 -9.45 -8.01
N LEU A 175 -3.25 -8.16 -7.72
CA LEU A 175 -3.82 -7.04 -8.47
C LEU A 175 -2.71 -6.24 -9.14
N ASP A 176 -2.52 -6.44 -10.43
CA ASP A 176 -1.57 -5.69 -11.24
C ASP A 176 -2.27 -4.57 -12.03
N LEU A 177 -1.99 -3.34 -11.62
CA LEU A 177 -2.49 -2.12 -12.29
C LEU A 177 -1.41 -1.40 -13.10
N THR A 178 -0.22 -1.98 -13.26
CA THR A 178 0.89 -1.32 -13.96
C THR A 178 0.51 -0.87 -15.37
N LYS A 179 -0.18 -1.71 -16.14
CA LYS A 179 -0.65 -1.35 -17.50
C LYS A 179 -1.74 -0.26 -17.48
N CYS A 180 -2.69 -0.35 -16.54
CA CYS A 180 -3.79 0.62 -16.45
C CYS A 180 -3.32 2.01 -16.06
N LEU A 181 -2.23 2.10 -15.30
CA LEU A 181 -1.66 3.36 -14.81
C LEU A 181 -0.51 3.89 -15.68
N SER A 182 -0.11 3.15 -16.73
CA SER A 182 1.02 3.51 -17.56
C SER A 182 0.65 4.25 -18.84
N ASP A 183 1.55 5.14 -19.28
CA ASP A 183 1.59 5.65 -20.64
C ASP A 183 2.10 4.58 -21.62
N LYS A 184 2.08 4.90 -22.94
CA LYS A 184 2.56 4.00 -24.01
C LYS A 184 4.04 3.61 -23.87
N LYS A 185 4.80 4.25 -22.98
CA LYS A 185 6.22 3.98 -22.69
C LYS A 185 6.43 3.25 -21.37
N GLY A 186 5.37 2.72 -20.75
CA GLY A 186 5.41 1.99 -19.47
C GLY A 186 5.75 2.87 -18.27
N ARG A 187 5.54 4.19 -18.33
CA ARG A 187 5.75 5.13 -17.24
C ARG A 187 4.41 5.51 -16.65
N LEU A 188 4.37 5.86 -15.37
CA LEU A 188 3.15 6.40 -14.74
C LEU A 188 2.59 7.55 -15.60
N ALA A 189 1.36 7.38 -16.06
CA ALA A 189 0.73 8.32 -16.98
C ALA A 189 0.49 9.67 -16.29
N LYS A 190 0.74 10.77 -17.00
CA LYS A 190 0.66 12.13 -16.44
C LYS A 190 -0.73 12.49 -15.96
N GLU A 191 -1.76 11.98 -16.63
CA GLU A 191 -3.17 12.16 -16.24
C GLU A 191 -3.52 11.52 -14.90
N TYR A 192 -2.74 10.55 -14.42
CA TYR A 192 -3.00 9.80 -13.19
C TYR A 192 -2.11 10.20 -12.01
N CYS A 193 -1.15 11.11 -12.20
CA CYS A 193 -0.25 11.51 -11.13
C CYS A 193 0.05 13.01 -11.13
N TYR A 194 0.59 13.52 -10.01
CA TYR A 194 0.97 14.93 -9.90
C TYR A 194 2.47 15.17 -9.75
N ASP A 195 3.22 14.18 -9.29
CA ASP A 195 4.66 14.31 -9.01
C ASP A 195 5.53 13.17 -9.56
N GLY A 196 4.93 12.31 -10.41
CA GLY A 196 5.59 11.17 -11.04
C GLY A 196 5.71 9.92 -10.16
N LEU A 197 5.19 9.95 -8.93
CA LEU A 197 5.16 8.86 -7.95
C LEU A 197 3.76 8.65 -7.38
N HIS A 198 3.12 9.71 -6.89
CA HIS A 198 1.84 9.64 -6.22
C HIS A 198 0.69 9.87 -7.21
N LEU A 199 -0.39 9.11 -7.02
CA LEU A 199 -1.59 9.23 -7.84
C LEU A 199 -2.40 10.49 -7.46
N ASN A 200 -3.05 11.07 -8.47
CA ASN A 200 -4.13 12.04 -8.28
C ASN A 200 -5.50 11.33 -8.16
N ALA A 201 -6.57 12.09 -8.01
CA ALA A 201 -7.93 11.53 -7.87
C ALA A 201 -8.35 10.66 -9.06
N GLN A 202 -7.92 10.98 -10.30
CA GLN A 202 -8.23 10.16 -11.49
C GLN A 202 -7.50 8.82 -11.43
N GLY A 203 -6.22 8.80 -11.02
CA GLY A 203 -5.46 7.57 -10.82
C GLY A 203 -6.08 6.71 -9.71
N PHE A 204 -6.46 7.31 -8.58
CA PHE A 204 -7.13 6.58 -7.50
C PHE A 204 -8.51 6.05 -7.88
N LYS A 205 -9.25 6.73 -8.76
CA LYS A 205 -10.49 6.20 -9.33
C LYS A 205 -10.24 4.89 -10.08
N VAL A 206 -9.21 4.85 -10.95
CA VAL A 206 -8.83 3.61 -11.66
C VAL A 206 -8.52 2.48 -10.68
N VAL A 207 -7.80 2.79 -9.59
CA VAL A 207 -7.46 1.82 -8.55
C VAL A 207 -8.71 1.31 -7.83
N ALA A 208 -9.60 2.21 -7.38
CA ALA A 208 -10.83 1.85 -6.69
C ALA A 208 -11.73 0.94 -7.54
N GLU A 209 -11.92 1.28 -8.82
CA GLU A 209 -12.72 0.49 -9.76
C GLU A 209 -12.20 -0.95 -9.95
N ARG A 210 -10.93 -1.19 -9.69
CA ARG A 210 -10.31 -2.52 -9.78
C ARG A 210 -10.25 -3.27 -8.45
N ILE A 211 -10.20 -2.55 -7.33
CA ILE A 211 -10.26 -3.15 -5.99
C ILE A 211 -11.67 -3.61 -5.65
N ILE A 212 -12.68 -2.76 -5.88
CA ILE A 212 -14.08 -3.00 -5.48
C ILE A 212 -14.61 -4.39 -5.88
N PRO A 213 -14.42 -4.87 -7.13
CA PRO A 213 -14.90 -6.20 -7.52
C PRO A 213 -14.23 -7.38 -6.79
N LEU A 214 -13.10 -7.17 -6.15
CA LEU A 214 -12.33 -8.18 -5.39
C LEU A 214 -12.73 -8.21 -3.90
N LEU A 215 -13.47 -7.24 -3.41
CA LEU A 215 -13.92 -7.18 -2.02
C LEU A 215 -15.08 -8.16 -1.78
N LYS A 216 -15.01 -8.85 -0.63
CA LYS A 216 -16.02 -9.82 -0.18
C LYS A 216 -17.03 -9.21 0.78
#